data_b52e586128b9b380deb783664a80b07f
#
_entry.id   b52e586128b9b380deb783664a80b07f
#
_cell.length_a   1.000
_cell.length_b   1.000
_cell.length_c   1.000
_cell.angle_alpha   90.00
_cell.angle_beta   90.00
_cell.angle_gamma   90.00
#
_symmetry.space_group_name_H-M   'P 1'
#
loop_
_entity.id
_entity.type
_entity.pdbx_description
1 polymer ?
#
loop_
_entity_poly.entity_id
_entity_poly.type
_entity_poly.pdbx_seq_one_letter_code
_entity_poly.pdbx_strand_id
1 'polypeptide(L)'
;LPDAYQAWRDWIKKLPLPRPKFFQKQLSNRQFVGVLLTVVGLSAGLILLSEHLPDFSFSFPAKKVQQTDSSKNPTVRIMATGDLLYHDGLYLSAQKEDGTYDFSENFHYAKEWLRQGDLVLGDFEGTIRPDYPLNGYPLFNAPEAVVPAIKDAGYQVMDLAHNHILDSGLEGVFTTAQAFEKEGITPIGVYPHESRSQAPLLIKEVKGIKIALLAYSYGYNGMEGLLSQEDYDNRLSDLDEEKMRAEIERAEK
;
A
#
# COMPACT_ATOMS: atom_id res chain seq x y z
N LEU A 1 -0.08 6.80 27.56
CA LEU A 1 0.02 6.70 26.10
C LEU A 1 -0.51 7.94 25.36
N PRO A 2 -1.51 8.72 25.83
CA PRO A 2 -1.86 10.01 25.22
C PRO A 2 -0.71 11.01 25.23
N ASP A 3 0.17 10.96 26.22
CA ASP A 3 1.27 11.90 26.41
C ASP A 3 2.39 11.76 25.38
N ALA A 4 2.67 10.55 24.90
CA ALA A 4 3.71 10.32 23.89
C ALA A 4 3.33 10.90 22.52
N TYR A 5 2.07 10.79 22.14
CA TYR A 5 1.55 11.35 20.89
C TYR A 5 1.56 12.89 20.90
N GLN A 6 1.16 13.50 22.03
CA GLN A 6 1.20 14.96 22.17
C GLN A 6 2.65 15.46 22.19
N ALA A 7 3.55 14.78 22.90
CA ALA A 7 4.97 15.12 22.93
C ALA A 7 5.60 15.06 21.51
N TRP A 8 5.23 14.06 20.72
CA TRP A 8 5.69 13.90 19.33
C TRP A 8 5.14 15.01 18.42
N ARG A 9 3.85 15.34 18.50
CA ARG A 9 3.25 16.47 17.75
C ARG A 9 3.92 17.81 18.08
N ASP A 10 4.26 18.02 19.34
CA ASP A 10 4.91 19.25 19.78
C ASP A 10 6.39 19.29 19.38
N TRP A 11 7.04 18.13 19.25
CA TRP A 11 8.38 18.01 18.71
C TRP A 11 8.42 18.27 17.20
N ILE A 12 7.52 17.70 16.42
CA ILE A 12 7.40 17.98 14.96
C ILE A 12 7.18 19.46 14.67
N LYS A 13 6.34 20.13 15.46
CA LYS A 13 6.14 21.58 15.31
C LYS A 13 7.41 22.41 15.57
N LYS A 14 8.36 21.86 16.30
CA LYS A 14 9.64 22.52 16.64
C LYS A 14 10.76 22.21 15.63
N LEU A 15 10.58 21.26 14.71
CA LEU A 15 11.55 20.98 13.68
C LEU A 15 11.73 22.19 12.75
N PRO A 16 12.95 22.65 12.46
CA PRO A 16 13.20 23.70 11.47
C PRO A 16 13.04 23.09 10.07
N LEU A 17 11.79 22.80 9.68
CA LEU A 17 11.52 22.39 8.31
C LEU A 17 11.83 23.57 7.38
N PRO A 18 12.63 23.40 6.33
CA PRO A 18 12.85 24.44 5.35
C PRO A 18 11.51 24.75 4.69
N ARG A 19 10.93 25.91 4.99
CA ARG A 19 9.72 26.37 4.29
C ARG A 19 10.10 26.57 2.82
N PRO A 20 9.44 25.89 1.88
CA PRO A 20 9.74 26.11 0.48
C PRO A 20 9.46 27.58 0.16
N LYS A 21 10.50 28.29 -0.31
CA LYS A 21 10.44 29.71 -0.69
C LYS A 21 9.53 29.99 -1.89
N PHE A 22 8.79 29.01 -2.37
CA PHE A 22 8.04 29.08 -3.63
C PHE A 22 6.65 29.74 -3.53
N PHE A 23 6.14 30.00 -2.32
CA PHE A 23 4.78 30.56 -2.15
C PHE A 23 4.71 31.87 -1.35
N GLN A 24 5.71 32.75 -1.43
CA GLN A 24 5.69 34.04 -0.75
C GLN A 24 5.52 35.27 -1.67
N LYS A 25 5.00 35.09 -2.88
CA LYS A 25 4.49 36.24 -3.65
C LYS A 25 2.96 36.28 -3.48
N GLN A 26 2.47 37.09 -2.54
CA GLN A 26 1.06 37.44 -2.53
C GLN A 26 0.72 38.08 -3.87
N LEU A 27 -0.11 37.41 -4.66
CA LEU A 27 -0.69 37.98 -5.87
C LEU A 27 -1.55 39.17 -5.45
N SER A 28 -1.39 40.31 -6.12
CA SER A 28 -2.30 41.44 -5.92
C SER A 28 -3.73 41.01 -6.27
N ASN A 29 -4.74 41.62 -5.64
CA ASN A 29 -6.16 41.31 -5.91
C ASN A 29 -6.49 41.30 -7.42
N ARG A 30 -5.84 42.17 -8.21
CA ARG A 30 -6.01 42.23 -9.69
C ARG A 30 -5.41 40.97 -10.38
N GLN A 31 -4.27 40.48 -9.92
CA GLN A 31 -3.64 39.27 -10.46
C GLN A 31 -4.45 38.01 -10.07
N PHE A 32 -5.00 37.98 -8.84
CA PHE A 32 -5.85 36.88 -8.40
C PHE A 32 -7.15 36.80 -9.22
N VAL A 33 -7.82 37.96 -9.44
CA VAL A 33 -9.00 38.02 -10.31
C VAL A 33 -8.67 37.62 -11.76
N GLY A 34 -7.52 38.05 -12.29
CA GLY A 34 -7.07 37.66 -13.62
C GLY A 34 -6.88 36.16 -13.76
N VAL A 35 -6.19 35.51 -12.80
CA VAL A 35 -6.00 34.04 -12.79
C VAL A 35 -7.34 33.32 -12.66
N LEU A 36 -8.24 33.78 -11.78
CA LEU A 36 -9.56 33.18 -11.61
C LEU A 36 -10.40 33.24 -12.88
N LEU A 37 -10.43 34.41 -13.57
CA LEU A 37 -11.14 34.57 -14.83
C LEU A 37 -10.55 33.68 -15.94
N THR A 38 -9.24 33.50 -15.96
CA THR A 38 -8.58 32.62 -16.94
C THR A 38 -8.94 31.15 -16.70
N VAL A 39 -8.94 30.70 -15.44
CA VAL A 39 -9.32 29.34 -15.08
C VAL A 39 -10.79 29.08 -15.39
N VAL A 40 -11.68 30.00 -15.06
CA VAL A 40 -13.12 29.89 -15.36
C VAL A 40 -13.37 29.89 -16.88
N GLY A 41 -12.67 30.75 -17.62
CA GLY A 41 -12.78 30.80 -19.09
C GLY A 41 -12.28 29.53 -19.78
N LEU A 42 -11.17 28.96 -19.31
CA LEU A 42 -10.66 27.67 -19.80
C LEU A 42 -11.57 26.50 -19.46
N SER A 43 -12.17 26.51 -18.26
CA SER A 43 -13.12 25.46 -17.84
C SER A 43 -14.40 25.51 -18.66
N ALA A 44 -14.95 26.71 -18.88
CA ALA A 44 -16.12 26.91 -19.73
C ALA A 44 -15.85 26.53 -21.20
N GLY A 45 -14.68 26.87 -21.73
CA GLY A 45 -14.24 26.49 -23.08
C GLY A 45 -14.09 24.96 -23.24
N LEU A 46 -13.58 24.27 -22.22
CA LEU A 46 -13.49 22.81 -22.20
C LEU A 46 -14.87 22.11 -22.14
N ILE A 47 -15.80 22.67 -21.38
CA ILE A 47 -17.19 22.15 -21.32
C ILE A 47 -17.90 22.32 -22.65
N LEU A 48 -17.77 23.48 -23.31
CA LEU A 48 -18.37 23.72 -24.62
C LEU A 48 -17.74 22.88 -25.74
N LEU A 49 -16.45 22.53 -25.63
CA LEU A 49 -15.75 21.63 -26.54
C LEU A 49 -16.14 20.15 -26.30
N SER A 50 -16.52 19.76 -25.09
CA SER A 50 -16.89 18.40 -24.77
C SER A 50 -18.21 17.96 -25.42
N GLU A 51 -19.13 18.90 -25.71
CA GLU A 51 -20.37 18.60 -26.43
C GLU A 51 -20.17 18.33 -27.93
N HIS A 52 -18.97 18.63 -28.47
CA HIS A 52 -18.65 18.47 -29.91
C HIS A 52 -17.55 17.46 -30.17
N LEU A 53 -17.03 16.78 -29.14
CA LEU A 53 -16.08 15.71 -29.33
C LEU A 53 -16.84 14.41 -29.67
N PRO A 54 -16.50 13.75 -30.80
CA PRO A 54 -17.05 12.42 -31.04
C PRO A 54 -16.63 11.48 -29.91
N ASP A 55 -17.52 10.59 -29.50
CA ASP A 55 -17.27 9.55 -28.51
C ASP A 55 -15.93 8.84 -28.82
N PHE A 56 -14.87 9.24 -28.14
CA PHE A 56 -13.61 8.54 -28.17
C PHE A 56 -13.72 7.31 -27.29
N SER A 57 -14.38 6.28 -27.80
CA SER A 57 -14.24 4.95 -27.23
C SER A 57 -12.84 4.44 -27.54
N PHE A 58 -11.93 4.54 -26.58
CA PHE A 58 -10.66 3.83 -26.64
C PHE A 58 -10.93 2.33 -26.53
N SER A 59 -11.22 1.72 -27.66
CA SER A 59 -11.19 0.27 -27.79
C SER A 59 -9.73 -0.14 -27.92
N PHE A 60 -9.13 -0.57 -26.82
CA PHE A 60 -7.88 -1.31 -26.91
C PHE A 60 -8.18 -2.62 -27.65
N PRO A 61 -7.53 -2.90 -28.79
CA PRO A 61 -7.70 -4.20 -29.41
C PRO A 61 -7.23 -5.25 -28.39
N ALA A 62 -8.16 -6.03 -27.88
CA ALA A 62 -7.84 -7.21 -27.10
C ALA A 62 -7.00 -8.11 -28.00
N LYS A 63 -5.67 -8.06 -27.87
CA LYS A 63 -4.79 -9.02 -28.50
C LYS A 63 -5.27 -10.38 -28.03
N LYS A 64 -5.89 -11.16 -28.95
CA LYS A 64 -6.12 -12.59 -28.68
C LYS A 64 -4.78 -13.17 -28.27
N VAL A 65 -4.64 -13.43 -26.98
CA VAL A 65 -3.51 -14.21 -26.48
C VAL A 65 -3.65 -15.57 -27.18
N GLN A 66 -2.75 -15.85 -28.12
CA GLN A 66 -2.65 -17.20 -28.66
C GLN A 66 -2.46 -18.13 -27.46
N GLN A 67 -3.41 -19.05 -27.25
CA GLN A 67 -3.20 -20.16 -26.35
C GLN A 67 -2.00 -20.94 -26.90
N THR A 68 -0.82 -20.65 -26.39
CA THR A 68 0.35 -21.50 -26.61
C THR A 68 0.05 -22.83 -25.92
N ASP A 69 0.32 -23.91 -26.60
CA ASP A 69 0.22 -25.28 -26.08
C ASP A 69 1.02 -25.37 -24.77
N SER A 70 0.30 -25.29 -23.64
CA SER A 70 0.88 -25.19 -22.30
C SER A 70 1.55 -26.48 -21.81
N SER A 71 1.53 -27.53 -22.63
CA SER A 71 2.09 -28.86 -22.26
C SER A 71 3.61 -28.91 -22.31
N LYS A 72 4.28 -27.99 -23.03
CA LYS A 72 5.74 -27.99 -23.21
C LYS A 72 6.51 -26.94 -22.41
N ASN A 73 5.86 -25.79 -22.08
CA ASN A 73 6.47 -24.73 -21.29
C ASN A 73 5.42 -24.13 -20.37
N PRO A 74 5.34 -24.54 -19.11
CA PRO A 74 4.39 -23.95 -18.17
C PRO A 74 4.69 -22.45 -18.00
N THR A 75 3.65 -21.63 -18.06
CA THR A 75 3.74 -20.18 -17.83
C THR A 75 2.89 -19.80 -16.63
N VAL A 76 3.44 -18.97 -15.74
CA VAL A 76 2.75 -18.40 -14.59
C VAL A 76 2.49 -16.91 -14.86
N ARG A 77 1.26 -16.48 -14.66
CA ARG A 77 0.89 -15.07 -14.66
C ARG A 77 0.90 -14.55 -13.26
N ILE A 78 1.85 -13.67 -12.96
CA ILE A 78 1.89 -12.93 -11.70
C ILE A 78 1.25 -11.57 -11.93
N MET A 79 0.29 -11.21 -11.06
CA MET A 79 -0.29 -9.88 -11.00
C MET A 79 0.25 -9.20 -9.75
N ALA A 80 0.77 -7.99 -9.90
CA ALA A 80 1.25 -7.19 -8.79
C ALA A 80 0.68 -5.78 -8.87
N THR A 81 0.35 -5.22 -7.73
CA THR A 81 -0.02 -3.81 -7.59
C THR A 81 0.98 -3.10 -6.67
N GLY A 82 1.03 -1.78 -6.73
CA GLY A 82 1.71 -0.96 -5.74
C GLY A 82 0.86 -0.77 -4.49
N ASP A 83 1.07 0.36 -3.84
CA ASP A 83 0.60 0.70 -2.52
C ASP A 83 -0.93 0.66 -2.39
N LEU A 84 -1.40 -0.19 -1.49
CA LEU A 84 -2.76 -0.14 -0.96
C LEU A 84 -2.74 0.76 0.29
N LEU A 85 -2.79 2.06 0.06
CA LEU A 85 -2.70 3.09 1.10
C LEU A 85 -4.09 3.61 1.46
N TYR A 86 -4.52 3.38 2.68
CA TYR A 86 -5.84 3.80 3.16
C TYR A 86 -5.76 5.12 3.94
N HIS A 87 -5.75 6.22 3.20
CA HIS A 87 -5.87 7.56 3.78
C HIS A 87 -7.28 7.82 4.31
N ASP A 88 -7.43 8.82 5.21
CA ASP A 88 -8.70 9.18 5.86
C ASP A 88 -9.87 9.37 4.86
N GLY A 89 -9.64 9.98 3.71
CA GLY A 89 -10.65 10.11 2.67
C GLY A 89 -11.23 8.78 2.18
N LEU A 90 -10.42 7.72 2.11
CA LEU A 90 -10.88 6.40 1.67
C LEU A 90 -11.74 5.72 2.74
N TYR A 91 -11.29 5.64 3.99
CA TYR A 91 -12.09 4.95 5.00
C TYR A 91 -13.31 5.77 5.45
N LEU A 92 -13.26 7.11 5.40
CA LEU A 92 -14.44 7.93 5.63
C LEU A 92 -15.50 7.75 4.54
N SER A 93 -15.09 7.57 3.27
CA SER A 93 -16.03 7.30 2.17
C SER A 93 -16.66 5.90 2.24
N ALA A 94 -15.98 4.96 2.89
CA ALA A 94 -16.46 3.59 3.08
C ALA A 94 -17.30 3.41 4.36
N GLN A 95 -17.38 4.43 5.22
CA GLN A 95 -18.11 4.37 6.48
C GLN A 95 -19.63 4.36 6.23
N LYS A 96 -20.32 3.41 6.88
CA LYS A 96 -21.79 3.30 6.87
C LYS A 96 -22.41 4.09 8.01
N GLU A 97 -23.73 4.26 7.94
CA GLU A 97 -24.53 4.95 8.98
C GLU A 97 -24.43 4.28 10.36
N ASP A 98 -24.23 2.95 10.40
CA ASP A 98 -24.05 2.18 11.63
C ASP A 98 -22.63 2.21 12.20
N GLY A 99 -21.71 2.98 11.57
CA GLY A 99 -20.32 3.12 11.96
C GLY A 99 -19.40 1.99 11.46
N THR A 100 -19.91 0.98 10.77
CA THR A 100 -19.10 -0.04 10.10
C THR A 100 -18.53 0.47 8.78
N TYR A 101 -17.65 -0.32 8.14
CA TYR A 101 -16.99 0.06 6.88
C TYR A 101 -17.25 -0.98 5.80
N ASP A 102 -17.38 -0.51 4.55
CA ASP A 102 -17.52 -1.36 3.36
C ASP A 102 -16.58 -0.88 2.25
N PHE A 103 -15.56 -1.67 1.98
CA PHE A 103 -14.54 -1.38 0.97
C PHE A 103 -14.72 -2.17 -0.33
N SER A 104 -15.87 -2.83 -0.52
CA SER A 104 -16.12 -3.69 -1.68
C SER A 104 -15.96 -2.96 -3.02
N GLU A 105 -16.34 -1.68 -3.07
CA GLU A 105 -16.27 -0.85 -4.26
C GLU A 105 -14.84 -0.42 -4.64
N ASN A 106 -13.88 -0.44 -3.70
CA ASN A 106 -12.51 0.01 -3.98
C ASN A 106 -11.84 -0.79 -5.10
N PHE A 107 -12.23 -2.04 -5.28
CA PHE A 107 -11.65 -2.94 -6.26
C PHE A 107 -12.58 -3.24 -7.43
N HIS A 108 -13.73 -2.56 -7.55
CA HIS A 108 -14.75 -2.85 -8.56
C HIS A 108 -14.17 -3.03 -9.98
N TYR A 109 -13.33 -2.10 -10.43
CA TYR A 109 -12.75 -2.13 -11.78
C TYR A 109 -11.45 -2.95 -11.87
N ALA A 110 -10.73 -3.15 -10.77
CA ALA A 110 -9.46 -3.86 -10.75
C ALA A 110 -9.63 -5.38 -10.59
N LYS A 111 -10.68 -5.81 -9.90
CA LYS A 111 -10.94 -7.19 -9.49
C LYS A 111 -10.92 -8.20 -10.65
N GLU A 112 -11.54 -7.86 -11.78
CA GLU A 112 -11.56 -8.74 -12.96
C GLU A 112 -10.17 -8.97 -13.55
N TRP A 113 -9.28 -7.97 -13.47
CA TRP A 113 -7.91 -8.07 -13.92
C TRP A 113 -7.06 -8.87 -12.93
N LEU A 114 -7.14 -8.56 -11.64
CA LEU A 114 -6.40 -9.24 -10.59
C LEU A 114 -6.67 -10.74 -10.60
N ARG A 115 -7.93 -11.15 -10.70
CA ARG A 115 -8.36 -12.55 -10.72
C ARG A 115 -7.88 -13.35 -11.95
N GLN A 116 -7.28 -12.72 -12.94
CA GLN A 116 -6.63 -13.41 -14.05
C GLN A 116 -5.21 -13.89 -13.71
N GLY A 117 -4.65 -13.45 -12.59
CA GLY A 117 -3.35 -13.89 -12.09
C GLY A 117 -3.42 -15.31 -11.53
N ASP A 118 -2.38 -16.08 -11.77
CA ASP A 118 -2.16 -17.36 -11.07
C ASP A 118 -1.61 -17.11 -9.67
N LEU A 119 -0.90 -15.99 -9.49
CA LEU A 119 -0.40 -15.46 -8.23
C LEU A 119 -0.63 -13.95 -8.21
N VAL A 120 -1.29 -13.45 -7.16
CA VAL A 120 -1.65 -12.03 -7.02
C VAL A 120 -1.00 -11.46 -5.76
N LEU A 121 -0.21 -10.42 -5.95
CA LEU A 121 0.58 -9.74 -4.92
C LEU A 121 0.09 -8.30 -4.76
N GLY A 122 0.11 -7.78 -3.54
CA GLY A 122 -0.12 -6.38 -3.22
C GLY A 122 0.91 -5.89 -2.21
N ASP A 123 1.03 -4.59 -2.10
CA ASP A 123 1.74 -3.89 -1.04
C ASP A 123 0.71 -3.15 -0.19
N PHE A 124 0.69 -3.40 1.12
CA PHE A 124 -0.20 -2.71 2.04
C PHE A 124 0.60 -1.67 2.85
N GLU A 125 0.48 -0.41 2.45
CA GLU A 125 1.19 0.69 3.08
C GLU A 125 0.38 1.28 4.24
N GLY A 126 0.79 0.97 5.47
CA GLY A 126 0.13 1.39 6.69
C GLY A 126 0.03 0.26 7.71
N THR A 127 -0.78 0.47 8.74
CA THR A 127 -1.03 -0.52 9.80
C THR A 127 -2.53 -0.81 9.94
N ILE A 128 -2.84 -1.94 10.55
CA ILE A 128 -4.17 -2.32 11.03
C ILE A 128 -4.02 -2.65 12.51
N ARG A 129 -4.37 -1.70 13.37
CA ARG A 129 -4.33 -1.86 14.82
C ARG A 129 -5.66 -1.43 15.43
N PRO A 130 -6.56 -2.38 15.78
CA PRO A 130 -7.94 -2.08 16.20
C PRO A 130 -8.06 -1.25 17.47
N ASP A 131 -7.11 -1.37 18.42
CA ASP A 131 -7.06 -0.63 19.68
C ASP A 131 -6.39 0.76 19.54
N TYR A 132 -6.04 1.16 18.32
CA TYR A 132 -5.40 2.43 18.00
C TYR A 132 -6.34 3.29 17.13
N PRO A 133 -6.32 4.62 17.26
CA PRO A 133 -7.17 5.49 16.45
C PRO A 133 -6.91 5.31 14.95
N LEU A 134 -7.97 5.27 14.15
CA LEU A 134 -7.84 5.35 12.70
C LEU A 134 -7.21 6.68 12.32
N ASN A 135 -6.26 6.64 11.39
CA ASN A 135 -5.52 7.83 10.99
C ASN A 135 -5.01 7.72 9.54
N GLY A 136 -4.98 8.86 8.85
CA GLY A 136 -4.29 9.04 7.60
C GLY A 136 -2.86 9.57 7.81
N TYR A 137 -2.35 10.35 6.84
CA TYR A 137 -1.02 10.95 6.96
C TYR A 137 -0.87 11.79 8.24
N PRO A 138 0.27 11.71 8.96
CA PRO A 138 1.52 11.04 8.61
C PRO A 138 1.69 9.63 9.20
N LEU A 139 0.74 9.12 9.96
CA LEU A 139 0.80 7.81 10.63
C LEU A 139 -0.46 7.02 10.27
N PHE A 140 -0.34 6.11 9.33
CA PHE A 140 -1.48 5.38 8.79
C PHE A 140 -1.93 4.23 9.69
N ASN A 141 -3.21 4.23 10.03
CA ASN A 141 -3.88 3.10 10.68
C ASN A 141 -5.28 2.93 10.08
N ALA A 142 -5.47 1.84 9.34
CA ALA A 142 -6.70 1.55 8.61
C ALA A 142 -7.66 0.66 9.41
N PRO A 143 -8.99 0.69 9.10
CA PRO A 143 -9.93 -0.26 9.66
C PRO A 143 -9.62 -1.69 9.18
N GLU A 144 -9.73 -2.69 10.07
CA GLU A 144 -9.54 -4.13 9.71
C GLU A 144 -10.48 -4.57 8.57
N ALA A 145 -11.63 -3.91 8.42
CA ALA A 145 -12.61 -4.17 7.35
C ALA A 145 -12.05 -4.01 5.91
N VAL A 146 -10.87 -3.43 5.73
CA VAL A 146 -10.21 -3.36 4.41
C VAL A 146 -9.77 -4.76 3.93
N VAL A 147 -9.39 -5.66 4.85
CA VAL A 147 -8.77 -6.95 4.51
C VAL A 147 -9.72 -7.90 3.77
N PRO A 148 -10.99 -8.08 4.18
CA PRO A 148 -11.95 -8.86 3.41
C PRO A 148 -12.15 -8.36 1.98
N ALA A 149 -12.15 -7.04 1.74
CA ALA A 149 -12.26 -6.48 0.40
C ALA A 149 -11.01 -6.74 -0.46
N ILE A 150 -9.82 -6.66 0.14
CA ILE A 150 -8.56 -7.04 -0.48
C ILE A 150 -8.57 -8.52 -0.85
N LYS A 151 -9.04 -9.39 0.06
CA LYS A 151 -9.18 -10.83 -0.21
C LYS A 151 -10.13 -11.10 -1.37
N ASP A 152 -11.29 -10.46 -1.36
CA ASP A 152 -12.29 -10.63 -2.42
C ASP A 152 -11.78 -10.11 -3.78
N ALA A 153 -10.90 -9.12 -3.81
CA ALA A 153 -10.24 -8.66 -5.03
C ALA A 153 -9.30 -9.73 -5.65
N GLY A 154 -8.85 -10.70 -4.86
CA GLY A 154 -8.06 -11.84 -5.34
C GLY A 154 -6.62 -11.87 -4.84
N TYR A 155 -6.22 -10.99 -3.94
CA TYR A 155 -4.86 -10.99 -3.38
C TYR A 155 -4.59 -12.25 -2.56
N GLN A 156 -3.41 -12.81 -2.73
CA GLN A 156 -2.95 -14.05 -2.09
C GLN A 156 -1.74 -13.83 -1.19
N VAL A 157 -0.92 -12.83 -1.52
CA VAL A 157 0.26 -12.42 -0.74
C VAL A 157 0.24 -10.92 -0.60
N MET A 158 0.61 -10.44 0.59
CA MET A 158 0.69 -9.02 0.89
C MET A 158 2.08 -8.67 1.40
N ASP A 159 2.75 -7.77 0.69
CA ASP A 159 3.98 -7.15 1.16
C ASP A 159 3.65 -6.15 2.27
N LEU A 160 4.35 -6.28 3.39
CA LEU A 160 4.26 -5.40 4.55
C LEU A 160 5.60 -4.70 4.84
N ALA A 161 6.63 -4.92 3.99
CA ALA A 161 7.93 -4.30 4.16
C ALA A 161 7.97 -2.90 3.54
N HIS A 162 7.30 -1.96 4.14
CA HIS A 162 7.30 -0.56 3.71
C HIS A 162 7.53 0.40 4.88
N ASN A 163 7.76 1.67 4.57
CA ASN A 163 8.17 2.68 5.54
C ASN A 163 7.09 3.03 6.57
N HIS A 164 5.82 2.69 6.35
CA HIS A 164 4.70 2.97 7.25
C HIS A 164 4.26 1.78 8.11
N ILE A 165 4.94 0.63 8.06
CA ILE A 165 4.56 -0.54 8.86
C ILE A 165 4.72 -0.34 10.37
N LEU A 166 5.51 0.64 10.80
CA LEU A 166 5.71 0.98 12.22
C LEU A 166 4.84 2.15 12.71
N ASP A 167 3.92 2.67 11.91
CA ASP A 167 3.14 3.87 12.24
C ASP A 167 2.30 3.74 13.52
N SER A 168 1.86 2.55 13.86
CA SER A 168 1.22 2.24 15.15
C SER A 168 2.09 1.37 16.08
N GLY A 169 3.43 1.38 15.86
CA GLY A 169 4.42 0.66 16.65
C GLY A 169 4.49 -0.83 16.34
N LEU A 170 5.31 -1.56 17.08
CA LEU A 170 5.55 -2.99 16.85
C LEU A 170 4.27 -3.83 16.99
N GLU A 171 3.38 -3.49 17.91
CA GLU A 171 2.08 -4.15 18.03
C GLU A 171 1.27 -4.02 16.76
N GLY A 172 1.33 -2.85 16.09
CA GLY A 172 0.69 -2.63 14.80
C GLY A 172 1.23 -3.54 13.70
N VAL A 173 2.53 -3.83 13.70
CA VAL A 173 3.12 -4.82 12.77
C VAL A 173 2.45 -6.18 12.94
N PHE A 174 2.32 -6.63 14.20
CA PHE A 174 1.76 -7.95 14.50
C PHE A 174 0.28 -8.04 14.20
N THR A 175 -0.50 -7.04 14.60
CA THR A 175 -1.95 -7.02 14.34
C THR A 175 -2.26 -6.90 12.85
N THR A 176 -1.45 -6.16 12.09
CA THR A 176 -1.58 -6.08 10.63
C THR A 176 -1.32 -7.43 9.97
N ALA A 177 -0.22 -8.10 10.31
CA ALA A 177 0.08 -9.43 9.77
C ALA A 177 -1.05 -10.43 10.10
N GLN A 178 -1.51 -10.46 11.36
CA GLN A 178 -2.60 -11.33 11.80
C GLN A 178 -3.92 -11.06 11.06
N ALA A 179 -4.23 -9.80 10.77
CA ALA A 179 -5.44 -9.46 10.01
C ALA A 179 -5.43 -10.07 8.60
N PHE A 180 -4.29 -10.05 7.91
CA PHE A 180 -4.13 -10.70 6.62
C PHE A 180 -4.14 -12.23 6.73
N GLU A 181 -3.44 -12.81 7.70
CA GLU A 181 -3.43 -14.26 7.94
C GLU A 181 -4.83 -14.82 8.21
N LYS A 182 -5.63 -14.13 9.00
CA LYS A 182 -7.03 -14.48 9.33
C LYS A 182 -7.90 -14.62 8.08
N GLU A 183 -7.68 -13.79 7.08
CA GLU A 183 -8.38 -13.83 5.79
C GLU A 183 -7.68 -14.76 4.77
N GLY A 184 -6.62 -15.47 5.17
CA GLY A 184 -5.88 -16.39 4.31
C GLY A 184 -5.09 -15.68 3.20
N ILE A 185 -4.61 -14.46 3.47
CA ILE A 185 -3.61 -13.75 2.68
C ILE A 185 -2.28 -13.92 3.41
N THR A 186 -1.23 -14.32 2.71
CA THR A 186 0.08 -14.54 3.32
C THR A 186 0.84 -13.21 3.42
N PRO A 187 1.12 -12.67 4.62
CA PRO A 187 1.97 -11.49 4.75
C PRO A 187 3.44 -11.87 4.55
N ILE A 188 4.23 -10.96 3.97
CA ILE A 188 5.69 -11.08 3.85
C ILE A 188 6.36 -9.77 4.27
N GLY A 189 7.65 -9.82 4.57
CA GLY A 189 8.45 -8.64 4.95
C GLY A 189 8.38 -8.26 6.41
N VAL A 190 7.59 -8.98 7.22
CA VAL A 190 7.54 -8.87 8.68
C VAL A 190 7.49 -10.25 9.32
N TYR A 191 7.91 -10.36 10.58
CA TYR A 191 8.11 -11.63 11.27
C TYR A 191 7.43 -11.65 12.65
N PRO A 192 6.07 -11.79 12.71
CA PRO A 192 5.33 -11.72 13.99
C PRO A 192 5.55 -12.95 14.88
N HIS A 193 5.81 -14.13 14.32
CA HIS A 193 5.83 -15.40 15.06
C HIS A 193 7.24 -15.87 15.40
N GLU A 194 8.17 -15.76 14.45
CA GLU A 194 9.55 -16.21 14.57
C GLU A 194 10.51 -15.08 14.24
N SER A 195 11.79 -15.23 14.58
CA SER A 195 12.80 -14.27 14.13
C SER A 195 13.01 -14.37 12.62
N ARG A 196 13.37 -13.28 11.96
CA ARG A 196 13.65 -13.20 10.52
C ARG A 196 14.59 -14.33 10.04
N SER A 197 15.64 -14.60 10.80
CA SER A 197 16.63 -15.63 10.44
C SER A 197 16.11 -17.06 10.52
N GLN A 198 15.06 -17.31 11.32
CA GLN A 198 14.46 -18.63 11.54
C GLN A 198 13.18 -18.82 10.74
N ALA A 199 12.49 -17.74 10.41
CA ALA A 199 11.24 -17.79 9.67
C ALA A 199 11.42 -18.51 8.31
N PRO A 200 10.48 -19.39 7.94
CA PRO A 200 10.51 -20.02 6.64
C PRO A 200 10.32 -18.97 5.54
N LEU A 201 11.05 -19.12 4.44
CA LEU A 201 10.83 -18.29 3.27
C LEU A 201 9.52 -18.69 2.58
N LEU A 202 8.79 -17.70 2.10
CA LEU A 202 7.58 -18.00 1.32
C LEU A 202 7.96 -18.49 -0.07
N ILE A 203 7.77 -19.77 -0.31
CA ILE A 203 7.92 -20.38 -1.64
C ILE A 203 6.55 -20.88 -2.09
N LYS A 204 6.01 -20.27 -3.15
CA LYS A 204 4.75 -20.71 -3.79
C LYS A 204 5.08 -21.60 -4.97
N GLU A 205 4.44 -22.75 -5.04
CA GLU A 205 4.47 -23.58 -6.25
C GLU A 205 3.22 -23.32 -7.08
N VAL A 206 3.41 -22.80 -8.27
CA VAL A 206 2.33 -22.42 -9.19
C VAL A 206 2.60 -23.08 -10.54
N LYS A 207 1.71 -23.96 -10.97
CA LYS A 207 1.86 -24.72 -12.24
C LYS A 207 3.21 -25.45 -12.37
N GLY A 208 3.74 -25.96 -11.25
CA GLY A 208 5.02 -26.66 -11.21
C GLY A 208 6.26 -25.76 -11.19
N ILE A 209 6.08 -24.44 -11.12
CA ILE A 209 7.16 -23.46 -10.97
C ILE A 209 7.20 -23.01 -9.52
N LYS A 210 8.35 -23.15 -8.85
CA LYS A 210 8.60 -22.64 -7.51
C LYS A 210 9.01 -21.19 -7.59
N ILE A 211 8.34 -20.33 -6.83
CA ILE A 211 8.55 -18.89 -6.80
C ILE A 211 8.80 -18.49 -5.35
N ALA A 212 10.01 -18.06 -5.02
CA ALA A 212 10.33 -17.46 -3.74
C ALA A 212 9.92 -15.99 -3.76
N LEU A 213 9.28 -15.53 -2.68
CA LEU A 213 8.81 -14.16 -2.51
C LEU A 213 9.53 -13.54 -1.31
N LEU A 214 10.27 -12.49 -1.58
CA LEU A 214 11.07 -11.75 -0.60
C LEU A 214 10.67 -10.27 -0.69
N ALA A 215 10.60 -9.60 0.47
CA ALA A 215 10.19 -8.20 0.57
C ALA A 215 11.11 -7.44 1.53
N TYR A 216 11.46 -6.21 1.21
CA TYR A 216 12.42 -5.42 1.96
C TYR A 216 12.04 -3.93 1.94
N SER A 217 12.18 -3.27 3.09
CA SER A 217 12.02 -1.82 3.21
C SER A 217 13.37 -1.11 3.32
N TYR A 218 13.45 0.08 2.74
CA TYR A 218 14.65 0.92 2.88
C TYR A 218 14.75 1.61 4.26
N GLY A 219 13.66 1.63 5.05
CA GLY A 219 13.58 2.25 6.36
C GLY A 219 12.13 2.44 6.81
N TYR A 220 11.95 3.00 8.00
CA TYR A 220 10.64 3.06 8.68
C TYR A 220 10.33 4.46 9.21
N ASN A 221 10.67 5.50 8.43
CA ASN A 221 10.39 6.91 8.72
C ASN A 221 10.94 7.41 10.07
N GLY A 222 12.01 6.79 10.58
CA GLY A 222 12.59 7.11 11.89
C GLY A 222 11.88 6.43 13.06
N MET A 223 10.80 5.69 12.83
CA MET A 223 10.07 4.96 13.87
C MET A 223 10.87 3.77 14.41
N GLU A 224 11.81 3.25 13.62
CA GLU A 224 12.76 2.21 14.04
C GLU A 224 13.56 2.59 15.28
N GLY A 225 13.79 3.90 15.50
CA GLY A 225 14.45 4.41 16.70
C GLY A 225 13.69 4.18 18.02
N LEU A 226 12.43 3.74 17.95
CA LEU A 226 11.60 3.37 19.09
C LEU A 226 11.69 1.89 19.45
N LEU A 227 12.34 1.09 18.62
CA LEU A 227 12.50 -0.35 18.84
C LEU A 227 13.80 -0.67 19.56
N SER A 228 13.84 -1.83 20.23
CA SER A 228 15.10 -2.46 20.57
C SER A 228 15.81 -2.92 19.30
N GLN A 229 17.15 -3.02 19.33
CA GLN A 229 17.91 -3.59 18.21
C GLN A 229 17.47 -5.04 17.91
N GLU A 230 17.13 -5.80 18.94
CA GLU A 230 16.64 -7.16 18.83
C GLU A 230 15.31 -7.22 18.06
N ASP A 231 14.35 -6.34 18.36
CA ASP A 231 13.08 -6.28 17.64
C ASP A 231 13.28 -5.84 16.20
N TYR A 232 14.12 -4.82 15.97
CA TYR A 232 14.43 -4.37 14.62
C TYR A 232 14.99 -5.51 13.76
N ASP A 233 16.01 -6.22 14.25
CA ASP A 233 16.69 -7.27 13.50
C ASP A 233 15.82 -8.52 13.29
N ASN A 234 14.93 -8.81 14.23
CA ASN A 234 14.15 -10.05 14.24
C ASN A 234 12.72 -9.90 13.69
N ARG A 235 12.15 -8.70 13.64
CA ARG A 235 10.75 -8.49 13.32
C ARG A 235 10.49 -7.81 11.98
N LEU A 236 11.53 -7.17 11.42
CA LEU A 236 11.42 -6.35 10.22
C LEU A 236 12.37 -6.84 9.12
N SER A 237 12.02 -6.50 7.88
CA SER A 237 12.81 -6.83 6.70
C SER A 237 13.39 -5.54 6.09
N ASP A 238 14.60 -5.20 6.50
CA ASP A 238 15.36 -4.06 5.99
C ASP A 238 16.21 -4.43 4.75
N LEU A 239 16.60 -3.41 3.96
CA LEU A 239 17.52 -3.53 2.83
C LEU A 239 18.97 -3.72 3.33
N ASP A 240 19.24 -4.86 3.95
CA ASP A 240 20.58 -5.29 4.36
C ASP A 240 21.12 -6.29 3.34
N GLU A 241 22.19 -5.95 2.64
CA GLU A 241 22.74 -6.77 1.55
C GLU A 241 23.16 -8.17 2.02
N GLU A 242 23.73 -8.31 3.21
CA GLU A 242 24.17 -9.59 3.75
C GLU A 242 22.97 -10.48 4.08
N LYS A 243 21.95 -9.94 4.73
CA LYS A 243 20.69 -10.64 5.05
C LYS A 243 19.96 -11.04 3.77
N MET A 244 19.82 -10.13 2.80
CA MET A 244 19.17 -10.40 1.51
C MET A 244 19.88 -11.53 0.75
N ARG A 245 21.21 -11.50 0.68
CA ARG A 245 22.00 -12.54 0.04
C ARG A 245 21.79 -13.89 0.71
N ALA A 246 21.82 -13.94 2.04
CA ALA A 246 21.59 -15.19 2.78
C ALA A 246 20.18 -15.75 2.56
N GLU A 247 19.16 -14.89 2.45
CA GLU A 247 17.78 -15.31 2.15
C GLU A 247 17.64 -15.84 0.72
N ILE A 248 18.27 -15.20 -0.27
CA ILE A 248 18.30 -15.69 -1.65
C ILE A 248 18.97 -17.08 -1.72
N GLU A 249 20.13 -17.26 -1.09
CA GLU A 249 20.83 -18.55 -1.03
C GLU A 249 20.01 -19.65 -0.32
N ARG A 250 19.16 -19.28 0.65
CA ARG A 250 18.21 -20.21 1.28
C ARG A 250 17.07 -20.58 0.35
N ALA A 251 16.61 -19.64 -0.49
CA ALA A 251 15.53 -19.87 -1.43
C ALA A 251 15.94 -20.79 -2.61
N GLU A 252 17.22 -20.87 -2.95
CA GLU A 252 17.75 -21.72 -4.03
C GLU A 252 17.87 -23.19 -3.63
N LYS A 253 17.78 -23.53 -2.35
CA LYS A 253 17.89 -24.89 -1.80
C LYS A 253 16.56 -25.61 -1.75
#